data_b3e55e5c40990d853563e15569061bca
#
_entry.id   b3e55e5c40990d853563e15569061bca
#
_cell.length_a   1.000
_cell.length_b   1.000
_cell.length_c   1.000
_cell.angle_alpha   90.00
_cell.angle_beta   90.00
_cell.angle_gamma   90.00
#
_symmetry.space_group_name_H-M   'P 1'
#
loop_
_entity.id
_entity.type
_entity.pdbx_description
1 polymer ?
#
loop_
_entity_poly.entity_id
_entity_poly.type
_entity_poly.pdbx_seq_one_letter_code
_entity_poly.pdbx_strand_id
1 'polypeptide(L)'
;MISKIDKNAVRQRRHARVRQTITGTAEAPRMNVYRSLNHIYVQVIDDRKGNEKGGVTIAAASTMDKAVKEKIAGLNKTEAAKVVGAVAAERAMAKGVQAVVFDRGGYLYTGRVKAVADGAREAGLKF
;
A
#
# COMPACT_ATOMS: atom_id res chain seq x y z
N MET A 1 35.45 4.61 13.39
CA MET A 1 34.73 3.67 12.50
C MET A 1 33.32 4.16 12.32
N ILE A 2 32.85 4.33 11.09
CA ILE A 2 31.50 4.82 10.80
C ILE A 2 30.57 3.60 10.66
N SER A 3 29.54 3.54 11.51
CA SER A 3 28.53 2.50 11.41
C SER A 3 27.64 2.74 10.20
N LYS A 4 27.32 1.69 9.47
CA LYS A 4 26.34 1.77 8.39
C LYS A 4 24.95 2.02 8.98
N ILE A 5 24.22 2.95 8.38
CA ILE A 5 22.82 3.19 8.75
C ILE A 5 21.98 2.06 8.17
N ASP A 6 21.23 1.37 9.02
CA ASP A 6 20.26 0.37 8.55
C ASP A 6 19.02 1.12 8.06
N LYS A 7 18.89 1.25 6.76
CA LYS A 7 17.77 1.97 6.12
C LYS A 7 16.42 1.32 6.43
N ASN A 8 16.38 0.01 6.55
CA ASN A 8 15.15 -0.71 6.88
C ASN A 8 14.71 -0.44 8.32
N ALA A 9 15.65 -0.40 9.27
CA ALA A 9 15.33 -0.05 10.66
C ALA A 9 14.79 1.38 10.77
N VAL A 10 15.36 2.32 10.03
CA VAL A 10 14.86 3.70 9.98
C VAL A 10 13.45 3.74 9.43
N ARG A 11 13.19 3.03 8.33
CA ARG A 11 11.84 2.92 7.75
C ARG A 11 10.84 2.34 8.74
N GLN A 12 11.21 1.28 9.45
CA GLN A 12 10.34 0.64 10.44
C GLN A 12 9.99 1.58 11.59
N ARG A 13 10.93 2.41 12.04
CA ARG A 13 10.65 3.44 13.06
C ARG A 13 9.67 4.49 12.56
N ARG A 14 9.81 4.93 11.31
CA ARG A 14 8.86 5.87 10.70
C ARG A 14 7.48 5.24 10.56
N HIS A 15 7.41 3.98 10.16
CA HIS A 15 6.15 3.26 10.03
C HIS A 15 5.47 3.11 11.39
N ALA A 16 6.21 2.76 12.44
CA ALA A 16 5.66 2.67 13.79
C ALA A 16 5.07 4.01 14.24
N ARG A 17 5.73 5.12 13.92
CA ARG A 17 5.24 6.46 14.25
C ARG A 17 3.93 6.79 13.50
N VAL A 18 3.87 6.47 12.22
CA VAL A 18 2.65 6.65 11.41
C VAL A 18 1.52 5.80 11.96
N ARG A 19 1.81 4.58 12.36
CA ARG A 19 0.82 3.63 12.89
C ARG A 19 0.21 4.07 14.23
N GLN A 20 0.85 4.97 14.96
CA GLN A 20 0.27 5.53 16.18
C GLN A 20 -1.00 6.36 15.90
N THR A 21 -1.09 6.96 14.73
CA THR A 21 -2.21 7.82 14.34
C THR A 21 -3.14 7.19 13.30
N ILE A 22 -2.71 6.12 12.64
CA ILE A 22 -3.44 5.48 11.55
C ILE A 22 -3.84 4.06 11.96
N THR A 23 -5.14 3.79 11.95
CA THR A 23 -5.72 2.46 12.17
C THR A 23 -6.79 2.22 11.14
N GLY A 24 -6.73 1.07 10.45
CA GLY A 24 -7.75 0.66 9.51
C GLY A 24 -9.00 0.16 10.22
N THR A 25 -10.17 0.49 9.69
CA THR A 25 -11.47 0.02 10.18
C THR A 25 -12.25 -0.64 9.05
N ALA A 26 -13.43 -1.17 9.34
CA ALA A 26 -14.29 -1.74 8.30
C ALA A 26 -14.77 -0.67 7.31
N GLU A 27 -15.05 0.54 7.78
CA GLU A 27 -15.51 1.66 6.94
C GLU A 27 -14.37 2.31 6.17
N ALA A 28 -13.19 2.35 6.75
CA ALA A 28 -11.99 2.94 6.14
C ALA A 28 -10.77 2.07 6.43
N PRO A 29 -10.63 0.95 5.72
CA PRO A 29 -9.47 0.06 5.92
C PRO A 29 -8.15 0.77 5.62
N ARG A 30 -7.08 0.26 6.18
CA ARG A 30 -5.75 0.81 5.98
C ARG A 30 -5.16 0.27 4.67
N MET A 31 -4.82 1.16 3.75
CA MET A 31 -4.09 0.81 2.53
C MET A 31 -2.60 0.94 2.80
N ASN A 32 -1.92 -0.18 2.97
CA ASN A 32 -0.49 -0.25 3.26
C ASN A 32 0.31 -0.50 2.00
N VAL A 33 1.43 0.21 1.87
CA VAL A 33 2.36 0.06 0.75
C VAL A 33 3.68 -0.48 1.27
N TYR A 34 4.19 -1.53 0.62
CA TYR A 34 5.54 -2.03 0.82
C TYR A 34 6.26 -2.05 -0.53
N ARG A 35 7.45 -1.48 -0.59
CA ARG A 35 8.26 -1.53 -1.81
C ARG A 35 9.57 -2.26 -1.57
N SER A 36 9.94 -3.12 -2.49
CA SER A 36 11.26 -3.71 -2.59
C SER A 36 12.04 -3.04 -3.73
N LEU A 37 13.24 -3.53 -4.00
CA LEU A 37 14.07 -2.97 -5.07
C LEU A 37 13.35 -2.97 -6.43
N ASN A 38 12.70 -4.07 -6.78
CA ASN A 38 12.09 -4.27 -8.09
C ASN A 38 10.56 -4.32 -8.08
N HIS A 39 9.95 -4.47 -6.91
CA HIS A 39 8.51 -4.71 -6.81
C HIS A 39 7.84 -3.79 -5.81
N ILE A 40 6.54 -3.64 -5.97
CA ILE A 40 5.71 -2.91 -5.02
C ILE A 40 4.49 -3.76 -4.68
N TYR A 41 4.08 -3.69 -3.41
CA TYR A 41 2.97 -4.48 -2.86
C TYR A 41 2.01 -3.54 -2.15
N VAL A 42 0.72 -3.75 -2.34
CA VAL A 42 -0.34 -2.97 -1.69
C VAL A 42 -1.30 -3.93 -1.01
N GLN A 43 -1.63 -3.66 0.25
CA GLN A 43 -2.63 -4.40 1.02
C GLN A 43 -3.66 -3.43 1.57
N VAL A 44 -4.93 -3.82 1.51
CA VAL A 44 -6.03 -3.10 2.16
C VAL A 44 -6.46 -3.92 3.35
N ILE A 45 -6.28 -3.38 4.56
CA ILE A 45 -6.34 -4.13 5.82
C ILE A 45 -7.38 -3.51 6.77
N ASP A 46 -8.25 -4.34 7.31
CA ASP A 46 -9.11 -3.98 8.43
C ASP A 46 -8.42 -4.42 9.72
N ASP A 47 -7.85 -3.46 10.45
CA ASP A 47 -7.05 -3.72 11.66
C ASP A 47 -7.89 -4.18 12.85
N ARG A 48 -9.21 -3.98 12.82
CA ARG A 48 -10.10 -4.31 13.93
C ARG A 48 -10.73 -5.70 13.82
N LYS A 49 -10.71 -6.29 12.63
CA LYS A 49 -11.42 -7.55 12.37
C LYS A 49 -10.64 -8.78 12.80
N GLY A 50 -9.34 -8.70 12.91
CA GLY A 50 -8.47 -9.84 13.15
C GLY A 50 -8.15 -10.15 14.61
N ASN A 51 -8.83 -9.55 15.57
CA ASN A 51 -8.55 -9.71 17.00
C ASN A 51 -7.15 -9.25 17.39
N GLU A 52 -6.53 -9.95 18.37
CA GLU A 52 -5.24 -9.59 18.94
C GLU A 52 -4.04 -9.83 18.02
N LYS A 53 -4.22 -10.59 16.95
CA LYS A 53 -3.12 -11.01 16.07
C LYS A 53 -2.91 -10.12 14.85
N GLY A 54 -3.50 -8.93 14.82
CA GLY A 54 -3.43 -8.02 13.69
C GLY A 54 -4.70 -8.06 12.85
N GLY A 55 -4.67 -7.37 11.72
CA GLY A 55 -5.83 -7.19 10.88
C GLY A 55 -6.07 -8.31 9.89
N VAL A 56 -7.19 -8.20 9.19
CA VAL A 56 -7.54 -9.05 8.06
C VAL A 56 -7.31 -8.29 6.77
N THR A 57 -6.56 -8.87 5.85
CA THR A 57 -6.36 -8.30 4.52
C THR A 57 -7.62 -8.51 3.67
N ILE A 58 -8.26 -7.40 3.29
CA ILE A 58 -9.48 -7.42 2.48
C ILE A 58 -9.14 -7.58 1.00
N ALA A 59 -8.12 -6.87 0.53
CA ALA A 59 -7.68 -6.89 -0.85
C ALA A 59 -6.18 -6.65 -0.92
N ALA A 60 -5.56 -7.14 -1.97
CA ALA A 60 -4.12 -6.96 -2.20
C ALA A 60 -3.84 -6.92 -3.69
N ALA A 61 -2.74 -6.27 -4.04
CA ALA A 61 -2.20 -6.28 -5.40
C ALA A 61 -0.69 -6.05 -5.33
N SER A 62 0.02 -6.53 -6.32
CA SER A 62 1.47 -6.32 -6.41
C SER A 62 1.94 -6.42 -7.85
N THR A 63 3.17 -5.98 -8.10
CA THR A 63 3.82 -6.17 -9.40
C THR A 63 4.12 -7.65 -9.68
N MET A 64 4.09 -8.50 -8.65
CA MET A 64 4.24 -9.96 -8.80
C MET A 64 2.95 -10.65 -9.20
N ASP A 65 1.82 -9.97 -9.07
CA ASP A 65 0.49 -10.49 -9.40
C ASP A 65 0.38 -10.73 -10.91
N LYS A 66 -0.13 -11.90 -11.30
CA LYS A 66 -0.22 -12.32 -12.69
C LYS A 66 -1.05 -11.34 -13.54
N ALA A 67 -2.19 -10.91 -13.04
CA ALA A 67 -3.06 -9.96 -13.72
C ALA A 67 -2.40 -8.59 -13.87
N VAL A 68 -1.59 -8.19 -12.90
CA VAL A 68 -0.86 -6.91 -12.92
C VAL A 68 0.31 -6.99 -13.89
N LYS A 69 1.05 -8.11 -13.92
CA LYS A 69 2.20 -8.28 -14.82
C LYS A 69 1.85 -8.03 -16.28
N GLU A 70 0.69 -8.46 -16.71
CA GLU A 70 0.23 -8.23 -18.08
C GLU A 70 -0.01 -6.74 -18.38
N LYS A 71 -0.51 -6.00 -17.38
CA LYS A 71 -0.81 -4.57 -17.51
C LYS A 71 0.43 -3.68 -17.43
N ILE A 72 1.49 -4.13 -16.74
CA ILE A 72 2.69 -3.33 -16.50
C ILE A 72 3.83 -3.63 -17.45
N ALA A 73 3.67 -4.57 -18.39
CA ALA A 73 4.69 -4.89 -19.37
C ALA A 73 5.11 -3.63 -20.14
N GLY A 74 6.40 -3.33 -20.12
CA GLY A 74 6.95 -2.13 -20.78
C GLY A 74 6.84 -0.84 -19.99
N LEU A 75 6.23 -0.85 -18.80
CA LEU A 75 6.11 0.36 -17.96
C LEU A 75 7.33 0.50 -17.03
N ASN A 76 7.65 1.74 -16.68
CA ASN A 76 8.66 2.00 -15.66
C ASN A 76 8.08 1.70 -14.26
N LYS A 77 8.94 1.75 -13.22
CA LYS A 77 8.52 1.40 -11.85
C LYS A 77 7.42 2.31 -11.30
N THR A 78 7.45 3.60 -11.63
CA THR A 78 6.45 4.56 -11.16
C THR A 78 5.09 4.31 -11.83
N GLU A 79 5.07 4.07 -13.13
CA GLU A 79 3.85 3.76 -13.86
C GLU A 79 3.28 2.41 -13.41
N ALA A 80 4.15 1.42 -13.18
CA ALA A 80 3.74 0.12 -12.65
C ALA A 80 3.11 0.26 -11.26
N ALA A 81 3.67 1.09 -10.39
CA ALA A 81 3.13 1.37 -9.07
C ALA A 81 1.72 1.98 -9.14
N LYS A 82 1.50 2.86 -10.10
CA LYS A 82 0.18 3.46 -10.34
C LYS A 82 -0.86 2.39 -10.73
N VAL A 83 -0.48 1.46 -11.58
CA VAL A 83 -1.34 0.34 -11.97
C VAL A 83 -1.65 -0.55 -10.77
N VAL A 84 -0.65 -0.87 -9.94
CA VAL A 84 -0.85 -1.65 -8.72
C VAL A 84 -1.86 -0.98 -7.79
N GLY A 85 -1.73 0.33 -7.59
CA GLY A 85 -2.68 1.11 -6.79
C GLY A 85 -4.10 1.05 -7.33
N ALA A 86 -4.25 1.19 -8.64
CA ALA A 86 -5.57 1.10 -9.29
C ALA A 86 -6.19 -0.29 -9.13
N VAL A 87 -5.41 -1.34 -9.34
CA VAL A 87 -5.90 -2.73 -9.20
C VAL A 87 -6.29 -3.03 -7.76
N ALA A 88 -5.47 -2.61 -6.79
CA ALA A 88 -5.80 -2.78 -5.37
C ALA A 88 -7.11 -2.06 -5.02
N ALA A 89 -7.30 -0.85 -5.54
CA ALA A 89 -8.51 -0.07 -5.34
C ALA A 89 -9.74 -0.77 -5.94
N GLU A 90 -9.63 -1.26 -7.16
CA GLU A 90 -10.72 -2.00 -7.82
C GLU A 90 -11.11 -3.24 -7.02
N ARG A 91 -10.12 -4.00 -6.55
CA ARG A 91 -10.37 -5.20 -5.75
C ARG A 91 -11.01 -4.87 -4.39
N ALA A 92 -10.59 -3.78 -3.76
CA ALA A 92 -11.19 -3.31 -2.51
C ALA A 92 -12.64 -2.86 -2.72
N MET A 93 -12.90 -2.10 -3.78
CA MET A 93 -14.25 -1.64 -4.11
C MET A 93 -15.19 -2.80 -4.44
N ALA A 94 -14.68 -3.86 -5.08
CA ALA A 94 -15.43 -5.08 -5.32
C ALA A 94 -15.86 -5.78 -4.02
N LYS A 95 -15.16 -5.51 -2.92
CA LYS A 95 -15.50 -6.00 -1.57
C LYS A 95 -16.32 -5.01 -0.75
N GLY A 96 -16.79 -3.92 -1.37
CA GLY A 96 -17.61 -2.91 -0.74
C GLY A 96 -16.88 -1.76 -0.07
N VAL A 97 -15.56 -1.69 -0.19
CA VAL A 97 -14.75 -0.61 0.37
C VAL A 97 -14.87 0.64 -0.52
N GLN A 98 -15.22 1.78 0.08
CA GLN A 98 -15.36 3.05 -0.64
C GLN A 98 -14.27 4.05 -0.27
N ALA A 99 -13.74 3.95 0.94
CA ALA A 99 -12.71 4.84 1.45
C ALA A 99 -11.63 4.05 2.18
N VAL A 100 -10.43 4.59 2.21
CA VAL A 100 -9.29 3.98 2.92
C VAL A 100 -8.52 5.05 3.67
N VAL A 101 -7.72 4.62 4.64
CA VAL A 101 -6.69 5.44 5.28
C VAL A 101 -5.36 5.03 4.65
N PHE A 102 -4.66 5.98 4.04
CA PHE A 102 -3.41 5.66 3.35
C PHE A 102 -2.25 5.54 4.34
N ASP A 103 -1.64 4.36 4.40
CA ASP A 103 -0.45 4.08 5.20
C ASP A 103 0.74 3.91 4.25
N ARG A 104 1.61 4.91 4.20
CA ARG A 104 2.79 4.90 3.33
C ARG A 104 3.91 3.95 3.78
N GLY A 105 3.71 3.18 4.86
CA GLY A 105 4.64 2.15 5.30
C GLY A 105 5.99 2.67 5.79
N GLY A 106 6.06 3.93 6.23
CA GLY A 106 7.31 4.58 6.65
C GLY A 106 8.14 5.15 5.50
N TYR A 107 7.65 5.06 4.27
CA TYR A 107 8.29 5.68 3.10
C TYR A 107 7.90 7.15 2.98
N LEU A 108 8.68 7.92 2.24
CA LEU A 108 8.32 9.28 1.89
C LEU A 108 7.19 9.26 0.84
N TYR A 109 6.29 10.23 0.91
CA TYR A 109 5.18 10.34 -0.03
C TYR A 109 5.64 10.95 -1.36
N THR A 110 6.47 10.20 -2.07
CA THR A 110 7.06 10.59 -3.36
C THR A 110 7.22 9.36 -4.23
N GLY A 111 7.46 9.57 -5.52
CA GLY A 111 7.80 8.51 -6.47
C GLY A 111 6.75 7.40 -6.53
N ARG A 112 7.18 6.16 -6.34
CA ARG A 112 6.32 4.99 -6.44
C ARG A 112 5.19 4.97 -5.41
N VAL A 113 5.46 5.42 -4.19
CA VAL A 113 4.44 5.45 -3.12
C VAL A 113 3.33 6.43 -3.46
N LYS A 114 3.69 7.63 -3.94
CA LYS A 114 2.71 8.60 -4.42
C LYS A 114 1.93 8.06 -5.62
N ALA A 115 2.61 7.36 -6.53
CA ALA A 115 1.96 6.78 -7.71
C ALA A 115 0.88 5.77 -7.33
N VAL A 116 1.11 4.95 -6.30
CA VAL A 116 0.10 4.03 -5.77
C VAL A 116 -1.14 4.81 -5.31
N ALA A 117 -0.94 5.88 -4.54
CA ALA A 117 -2.05 6.70 -4.06
C ALA A 117 -2.82 7.35 -5.21
N ASP A 118 -2.10 7.90 -6.18
CA ASP A 118 -2.72 8.53 -7.36
C ASP A 118 -3.54 7.51 -8.16
N GLY A 119 -3.02 6.32 -8.38
CA GLY A 119 -3.72 5.25 -9.09
C GLY A 119 -4.99 4.80 -8.36
N ALA A 120 -4.91 4.66 -7.05
CA ALA A 120 -6.07 4.28 -6.24
C ALA A 120 -7.17 5.36 -6.25
N ARG A 121 -6.77 6.63 -6.18
CA ARG A 121 -7.72 7.76 -6.26
C ARG A 121 -8.39 7.85 -7.63
N GLU A 122 -7.63 7.67 -8.70
CA GLU A 122 -8.17 7.66 -10.06
C GLU A 122 -9.15 6.50 -10.28
N ALA A 123 -8.94 5.36 -9.63
CA ALA A 123 -9.86 4.22 -9.70
C ALA A 123 -11.16 4.45 -8.92
N GLY A 124 -11.21 5.44 -8.03
CA GLY A 124 -12.42 5.83 -7.32
C GLY A 124 -12.38 5.74 -5.81
N LEU A 125 -11.30 5.27 -5.20
CA LEU A 125 -11.19 5.26 -3.73
C LEU A 125 -11.05 6.67 -3.17
N LYS A 126 -11.66 6.89 -2.02
CA LYS A 126 -11.62 8.17 -1.32
C LYS A 126 -10.61 8.12 -0.18
N PHE A 127 -9.72 9.07 -0.17
CA PHE A 127 -8.79 9.30 0.94
C PHE A 127 -7.98 10.58 0.74
#